data_b40a81f0d4476ab01895507dae5d80f7
#
_entry.id   b40a81f0d4476ab01895507dae5d80f7
#
_cell.length_a   1.000
_cell.length_b   1.000
_cell.length_c   1.000
_cell.angle_alpha   90.00
_cell.angle_beta   90.00
_cell.angle_gamma   90.00
#
_symmetry.space_group_name_H-M   'P 1'
#
loop_
_entity.id
_entity.type
_entity.pdbx_description
1 polymer ?
#
loop_
_entity_poly.entity_id
_entity_poly.type
_entity_poly.pdbx_seq_one_letter_code
_entity_poly.pdbx_strand_id
1 'polypeptide(L)'
;DQPQAIEQLVKGFKEGNQFETLLGVTGSGKTFTMANVIEQLNRPTLIIAHNKTLAAQLYSEMKEFFPENAVEYFVSYYDYYQPEAYVPSTDTYIEKDSSINDEIDKLRHSATAALSERRDVVIVASVSCIYGLGSPIDYQNMVISLRPGMEKDRDDVIKKLIEIQYDRNDMDFK
;
A
#
# COMPACT_ATOMS: atom_id res chain seq x y z
N ASP A 1 8.53 -26.52 -14.27
CA ASP A 1 9.10 -25.22 -14.65
C ASP A 1 9.05 -24.18 -13.52
N GLN A 2 7.93 -24.04 -12.76
CA GLN A 2 7.85 -23.06 -11.65
C GLN A 2 8.89 -23.30 -10.54
N PRO A 3 9.14 -24.52 -10.02
CA PRO A 3 10.15 -24.73 -8.98
C PRO A 3 11.55 -24.31 -9.43
N GLN A 4 11.90 -24.59 -10.68
CA GLN A 4 13.19 -24.17 -11.24
C GLN A 4 13.31 -22.65 -11.37
N ALA A 5 12.23 -21.97 -11.81
CA ALA A 5 12.20 -20.51 -11.88
C ALA A 5 12.34 -19.85 -10.51
N ILE A 6 11.65 -20.38 -9.48
CA ILE A 6 11.76 -19.92 -8.11
C ILE A 6 13.21 -20.06 -7.60
N GLU A 7 13.80 -21.25 -7.78
CA GLU A 7 15.16 -21.50 -7.34
C GLU A 7 16.17 -20.55 -8.00
N GLN A 8 16.07 -20.36 -9.32
CA GLN A 8 16.97 -19.48 -10.06
C GLN A 8 16.84 -18.02 -9.63
N LEU A 9 15.61 -17.50 -9.49
CA LEU A 9 15.37 -16.13 -9.06
C LEU A 9 15.89 -15.89 -7.64
N VAL A 10 15.57 -16.78 -6.70
CA VAL A 10 16.05 -16.66 -5.31
C VAL A 10 17.57 -16.73 -5.24
N LYS A 11 18.19 -17.64 -6.00
CA LYS A 11 19.64 -17.74 -6.09
C LYS A 11 20.27 -16.47 -6.62
N GLY A 12 19.74 -15.95 -7.74
CA GLY A 12 20.26 -14.73 -8.36
C GLY A 12 20.21 -13.52 -7.41
N PHE A 13 19.10 -13.31 -6.72
CA PHE A 13 19.01 -12.23 -5.71
C PHE A 13 19.92 -12.43 -4.50
N LYS A 14 20.15 -13.67 -4.07
CA LYS A 14 21.10 -13.98 -2.98
C LYS A 14 22.55 -13.78 -3.40
N GLU A 15 22.86 -14.01 -4.66
CA GLU A 15 24.19 -13.77 -5.25
C GLU A 15 24.47 -12.29 -5.58
N GLY A 16 23.47 -11.42 -5.41
CA GLY A 16 23.61 -9.97 -5.55
C GLY A 16 23.10 -9.39 -6.87
N ASN A 17 22.38 -10.18 -7.67
CA ASN A 17 21.71 -9.63 -8.85
C ASN A 17 20.73 -8.54 -8.45
N GLN A 18 20.84 -7.38 -9.10
CA GLN A 18 19.95 -6.25 -8.86
C GLN A 18 18.64 -6.36 -9.66
N PHE A 19 18.69 -7.04 -10.80
CA PHE A 19 17.57 -7.17 -11.73
C PHE A 19 17.41 -8.63 -12.14
N GLU A 20 16.17 -9.10 -12.12
CA GLU A 20 15.77 -10.41 -12.61
C GLU A 20 14.51 -10.27 -13.45
N THR A 21 14.38 -11.08 -14.50
CA THR A 21 13.21 -11.06 -15.37
C THR A 21 12.59 -12.45 -15.45
N LEU A 22 11.32 -12.54 -15.02
CA LEU A 22 10.52 -13.75 -15.19
C LEU A 22 9.67 -13.63 -16.47
N LEU A 23 10.02 -14.42 -17.48
CA LEU A 23 9.25 -14.51 -18.71
C LEU A 23 8.31 -15.71 -18.68
N GLY A 24 7.04 -15.46 -18.90
CA GLY A 24 6.01 -16.50 -18.92
C GLY A 24 4.72 -16.04 -19.58
N VAL A 25 4.03 -16.96 -20.24
CA VAL A 25 2.72 -16.69 -20.84
C VAL A 25 1.65 -16.45 -19.78
N THR A 26 0.51 -15.89 -20.17
CA THR A 26 -0.66 -15.74 -19.30
C THR A 26 -1.08 -17.11 -18.77
N GLY A 27 -1.39 -17.20 -17.47
CA GLY A 27 -1.79 -18.44 -16.80
C GLY A 27 -0.63 -19.40 -16.47
N SER A 28 0.64 -19.01 -16.68
CA SER A 28 1.79 -19.84 -16.32
C SER A 28 2.15 -19.88 -14.83
N GLY A 29 1.36 -19.21 -13.96
CA GLY A 29 1.60 -19.18 -12.54
C GLY A 29 2.68 -18.18 -12.10
N LYS A 30 2.87 -17.09 -12.84
CA LYS A 30 3.85 -16.04 -12.47
C LYS A 30 3.60 -15.46 -11.07
N THR A 31 2.33 -15.22 -10.71
CA THR A 31 1.98 -14.70 -9.38
C THR A 31 2.39 -15.67 -8.27
N PHE A 32 2.14 -16.96 -8.45
CA PHE A 32 2.59 -17.99 -7.52
C PHE A 32 4.12 -18.04 -7.40
N THR A 33 4.82 -17.99 -8.53
CA THR A 33 6.30 -17.93 -8.57
C THR A 33 6.81 -16.71 -7.81
N MET A 34 6.22 -15.52 -8.05
CA MET A 34 6.57 -14.29 -7.35
C MET A 34 6.35 -14.40 -5.84
N ALA A 35 5.21 -14.95 -5.40
CA ALA A 35 4.90 -15.14 -3.99
C ALA A 35 5.95 -16.03 -3.31
N ASN A 36 6.35 -17.15 -3.93
CA ASN A 36 7.41 -18.01 -3.38
C ASN A 36 8.77 -17.34 -3.30
N VAL A 37 9.11 -16.48 -4.27
CA VAL A 37 10.35 -15.69 -4.22
C VAL A 37 10.31 -14.69 -3.07
N ILE A 38 9.19 -13.99 -2.88
CA ILE A 38 8.98 -13.04 -1.78
C ILE A 38 9.14 -13.74 -0.43
N GLU A 39 8.51 -14.89 -0.26
CA GLU A 39 8.60 -15.70 0.98
C GLU A 39 10.03 -16.08 1.29
N GLN A 40 10.76 -16.64 0.32
CA GLN A 40 12.13 -17.12 0.53
C GLN A 40 13.16 -16.01 0.75
N LEU A 41 12.94 -14.84 0.19
CA LEU A 41 13.80 -13.67 0.40
C LEU A 41 13.47 -12.94 1.71
N ASN A 42 12.23 -13.00 2.16
CA ASN A 42 11.72 -12.37 3.39
C ASN A 42 12.18 -10.90 3.54
N ARG A 43 11.93 -10.10 2.51
CA ARG A 43 12.27 -8.68 2.47
C ARG A 43 11.01 -7.85 2.24
N PRO A 44 10.93 -6.62 2.76
CA PRO A 44 9.87 -5.68 2.38
C PRO A 44 9.79 -5.59 0.85
N THR A 45 8.61 -5.79 0.31
CA THR A 45 8.39 -5.93 -1.13
C THR A 45 7.36 -4.94 -1.62
N LEU A 46 7.64 -4.28 -2.74
CA LEU A 46 6.69 -3.43 -3.46
C LEU A 46 6.36 -4.08 -4.81
N ILE A 47 5.09 -4.36 -5.04
CA ILE A 47 4.54 -4.86 -6.30
C ILE A 47 3.84 -3.69 -7.00
N ILE A 48 4.33 -3.32 -8.18
CA ILE A 48 3.75 -2.22 -8.96
C ILE A 48 2.95 -2.80 -10.14
N ALA A 49 1.64 -2.54 -10.15
CA ALA A 49 0.76 -2.88 -11.25
C ALA A 49 0.46 -1.66 -12.12
N HIS A 50 0.25 -1.86 -13.42
CA HIS A 50 0.02 -0.76 -14.36
C HIS A 50 -1.36 -0.09 -14.20
N ASN A 51 -2.31 -0.72 -13.52
CA ASN A 51 -3.62 -0.13 -13.21
C ASN A 51 -4.19 -0.63 -11.88
N LYS A 52 -5.27 0.01 -11.40
CA LYS A 52 -5.95 -0.33 -10.14
C LYS A 52 -6.58 -1.73 -10.15
N THR A 53 -7.14 -2.16 -11.27
CA THR A 53 -7.82 -3.46 -11.38
C THR A 53 -6.84 -4.61 -11.18
N LEU A 54 -5.69 -4.56 -11.84
CA LEU A 54 -4.63 -5.54 -11.65
C LEU A 54 -4.04 -5.45 -10.24
N ALA A 55 -3.87 -4.23 -9.70
CA ALA A 55 -3.40 -4.05 -8.33
C ALA A 55 -4.37 -4.70 -7.32
N ALA A 56 -5.68 -4.53 -7.49
CA ALA A 56 -6.68 -5.15 -6.63
C ALA A 56 -6.65 -6.68 -6.70
N GLN A 57 -6.52 -7.24 -7.91
CA GLN A 57 -6.38 -8.68 -8.09
C GLN A 57 -5.13 -9.22 -7.40
N LEU A 58 -3.97 -8.62 -7.64
CA LEU A 58 -2.71 -9.03 -7.02
C LEU A 58 -2.74 -8.88 -5.49
N TYR A 59 -3.38 -7.82 -4.98
CA TYR A 59 -3.58 -7.64 -3.55
C TYR A 59 -4.37 -8.78 -2.93
N SER A 60 -5.49 -9.17 -3.56
CA SER A 60 -6.30 -10.30 -3.09
C SER A 60 -5.51 -11.61 -3.10
N GLU A 61 -4.81 -11.91 -4.20
CA GLU A 61 -3.98 -13.12 -4.32
C GLU A 61 -2.84 -13.12 -3.27
N MET A 62 -2.16 -11.99 -3.05
CA MET A 62 -1.09 -11.89 -2.04
C MET A 62 -1.63 -12.08 -0.62
N LYS A 63 -2.82 -11.60 -0.31
CA LYS A 63 -3.47 -11.86 0.99
C LYS A 63 -3.76 -13.33 1.24
N GLU A 64 -4.11 -14.08 0.20
CA GLU A 64 -4.30 -15.53 0.30
C GLU A 64 -2.98 -16.27 0.50
N PHE A 65 -1.92 -15.84 -0.19
CA PHE A 65 -0.59 -16.44 -0.03
C PHE A 65 0.08 -16.09 1.31
N PHE A 66 -0.20 -14.91 1.84
CA PHE A 66 0.46 -14.37 3.04
C PHE A 66 -0.55 -13.95 4.11
N PRO A 67 -1.28 -14.89 4.75
CA PRO A 67 -2.33 -14.55 5.72
C PRO A 67 -1.81 -13.86 6.98
N GLU A 68 -0.53 -14.08 7.35
CA GLU A 68 0.10 -13.52 8.56
C GLU A 68 0.91 -12.25 8.30
N ASN A 69 1.25 -11.98 7.04
CA ASN A 69 2.05 -10.83 6.65
C ASN A 69 1.22 -9.54 6.58
N ALA A 70 1.88 -8.40 6.66
CA ALA A 70 1.26 -7.13 6.33
C ALA A 70 1.18 -6.98 4.80
N VAL A 71 0.08 -7.44 4.22
CA VAL A 71 -0.23 -7.23 2.81
C VAL A 71 -1.07 -5.97 2.70
N GLU A 72 -0.55 -4.95 2.02
CA GLU A 72 -1.12 -3.61 1.98
C GLU A 72 -1.43 -3.16 0.55
N TYR A 73 -2.42 -2.28 0.42
CA TYR A 73 -2.90 -1.77 -0.86
C TYR A 73 -2.64 -0.27 -0.99
N PHE A 74 -1.97 0.14 -2.06
CA PHE A 74 -1.56 1.53 -2.26
C PHE A 74 -1.88 2.02 -3.68
N VAL A 75 -2.99 2.72 -3.83
CA VAL A 75 -3.47 3.24 -5.12
C VAL A 75 -3.78 4.74 -5.03
N SER A 76 -4.08 5.37 -6.16
CA SER A 76 -4.44 6.79 -6.17
C SER A 76 -5.77 7.05 -5.47
N TYR A 77 -5.93 8.26 -4.89
CA TYR A 77 -7.15 8.69 -4.23
C TYR A 77 -8.38 8.72 -5.14
N TYR A 78 -8.17 8.94 -6.44
CA TYR A 78 -9.26 9.12 -7.38
C TYR A 78 -9.74 7.75 -7.90
N ASP A 79 -10.94 7.36 -7.51
CA ASP A 79 -11.56 6.12 -7.99
C ASP A 79 -12.17 6.28 -9.37
N TYR A 80 -12.64 7.48 -9.68
CA TYR A 80 -13.33 7.77 -10.92
C TYR A 80 -12.90 9.13 -11.45
N TYR A 81 -12.35 9.12 -12.65
CA TYR A 81 -12.17 10.33 -13.44
C TYR A 81 -13.47 10.54 -14.24
N GLN A 82 -14.40 11.30 -13.69
CA GLN A 82 -15.50 11.82 -14.50
C GLN A 82 -14.99 13.04 -15.23
N PRO A 83 -14.82 13.00 -16.57
CA PRO A 83 -14.42 14.16 -17.31
C PRO A 83 -15.51 15.22 -17.17
N GLU A 84 -15.10 16.49 -17.16
CA GLU A 84 -16.04 17.59 -17.31
C GLU A 84 -16.92 17.33 -18.52
N ALA A 85 -18.22 17.42 -18.36
CA ALA A 85 -19.16 17.23 -19.43
C ALA A 85 -20.21 18.32 -19.40
N TYR A 86 -20.42 18.96 -20.57
CA TYR A 86 -21.54 19.83 -20.78
C TYR A 86 -22.64 19.09 -21.53
N VAL A 87 -23.85 19.06 -20.96
CA VAL A 87 -25.02 18.43 -21.55
C VAL A 87 -25.91 19.54 -22.16
N PRO A 88 -25.81 19.80 -23.48
CA PRO A 88 -26.52 20.92 -24.12
C PRO A 88 -28.03 20.84 -24.02
N SER A 89 -28.61 19.63 -23.94
CA SER A 89 -30.06 19.44 -23.86
C SER A 89 -30.68 19.90 -22.54
N THR A 90 -29.89 19.99 -21.47
CA THR A 90 -30.34 20.42 -20.14
C THR A 90 -29.61 21.66 -19.63
N ASP A 91 -28.74 22.25 -20.47
CA ASP A 91 -27.86 23.37 -20.08
C ASP A 91 -27.13 23.09 -18.75
N THR A 92 -26.70 21.83 -18.56
CA THR A 92 -26.08 21.39 -17.33
C THR A 92 -24.58 21.19 -17.54
N TYR A 93 -23.76 21.88 -16.74
CA TYR A 93 -22.34 21.65 -16.64
C TYR A 93 -22.07 20.70 -15.50
N ILE A 94 -21.49 19.53 -15.81
CA ILE A 94 -21.06 18.56 -14.81
C ILE A 94 -19.61 18.90 -14.48
N GLU A 95 -19.40 19.48 -13.31
CA GLU A 95 -18.06 19.75 -12.80
C GLU A 95 -17.30 18.43 -12.53
N LYS A 96 -15.99 18.49 -12.67
CA LYS A 96 -15.08 17.42 -12.29
C LYS A 96 -15.16 17.21 -10.78
N ASP A 97 -15.91 16.21 -10.35
CA ASP A 97 -15.98 15.85 -8.95
C ASP A 97 -14.81 14.92 -8.60
N SER A 98 -13.88 15.43 -7.81
CA SER A 98 -12.74 14.69 -7.27
C SER A 98 -12.99 14.46 -5.78
N SER A 99 -13.94 13.59 -5.45
CA SER A 99 -14.10 13.17 -4.05
C SER A 99 -12.90 12.34 -3.61
N ILE A 100 -12.30 12.73 -2.49
CA ILE A 100 -11.28 11.93 -1.81
C ILE A 100 -11.98 10.71 -1.23
N ASN A 101 -11.55 9.52 -1.62
CA ASN A 101 -12.07 8.29 -1.05
C ASN A 101 -11.37 8.03 0.29
N ASP A 102 -12.07 8.21 1.40
CA ASP A 102 -11.55 8.02 2.75
C ASP A 102 -11.06 6.59 3.02
N GLU A 103 -11.62 5.60 2.35
CA GLU A 103 -11.14 4.20 2.46
C GLU A 103 -9.78 4.03 1.81
N ILE A 104 -9.56 4.62 0.64
CA ILE A 104 -8.25 4.60 -0.01
C ILE A 104 -7.23 5.35 0.83
N ASP A 105 -7.61 6.47 1.44
CA ASP A 105 -6.72 7.22 2.34
C ASP A 105 -6.27 6.35 3.52
N LYS A 106 -7.20 5.68 4.20
CA LYS A 106 -6.89 4.73 5.28
C LYS A 106 -5.94 3.61 4.82
N LEU A 107 -6.17 3.02 3.64
CA LEU A 107 -5.30 1.97 3.09
C LEU A 107 -3.89 2.49 2.80
N ARG A 108 -3.76 3.71 2.29
CA ARG A 108 -2.46 4.34 2.03
C ARG A 108 -1.70 4.61 3.34
N HIS A 109 -2.38 5.13 4.34
CA HIS A 109 -1.80 5.32 5.67
C HIS A 109 -1.40 4.00 6.33
N SER A 110 -2.23 2.96 6.21
CA SER A 110 -1.92 1.61 6.68
C SER A 110 -0.64 1.08 6.04
N ALA A 111 -0.51 1.19 4.71
CA ALA A 111 0.67 0.75 3.99
C ALA A 111 1.95 1.49 4.44
N THR A 112 1.85 2.79 4.64
CA THR A 112 2.99 3.62 5.09
C THR A 112 3.39 3.28 6.53
N ALA A 113 2.42 3.08 7.43
CA ALA A 113 2.65 2.68 8.80
C ALA A 113 3.28 1.28 8.89
N ALA A 114 2.74 0.30 8.13
CA ALA A 114 3.26 -1.06 8.08
C ALA A 114 4.72 -1.09 7.60
N LEU A 115 5.05 -0.31 6.56
CA LEU A 115 6.42 -0.20 6.05
C LEU A 115 7.39 0.35 7.10
N SER A 116 6.93 1.24 7.97
CA SER A 116 7.76 1.82 9.04
C SER A 116 7.98 0.89 10.22
N GLU A 117 7.04 -0.03 10.50
CA GLU A 117 7.02 -0.84 11.73
C GLU A 117 7.34 -2.33 11.51
N ARG A 118 7.10 -2.86 10.31
CA ARG A 118 7.20 -4.30 10.01
C ARG A 118 8.21 -4.57 8.90
N ARG A 119 8.76 -5.78 8.90
CA ARG A 119 9.67 -6.26 7.84
C ARG A 119 9.00 -7.22 6.87
N ASP A 120 7.91 -7.85 7.28
CA ASP A 120 7.13 -8.82 6.51
C ASP A 120 6.06 -8.13 5.64
N VAL A 121 6.37 -6.96 5.11
CA VAL A 121 5.44 -6.10 4.37
C VAL A 121 5.47 -6.42 2.89
N VAL A 122 4.29 -6.62 2.31
CA VAL A 122 4.08 -6.71 0.86
C VAL A 122 3.09 -5.62 0.46
N ILE A 123 3.56 -4.58 -0.22
CA ILE A 123 2.71 -3.50 -0.71
C ILE A 123 2.38 -3.75 -2.16
N VAL A 124 1.10 -3.80 -2.50
CA VAL A 124 0.61 -3.84 -3.88
C VAL A 124 0.11 -2.47 -4.27
N ALA A 125 0.76 -1.85 -5.24
CA ALA A 125 0.50 -0.47 -5.65
C ALA A 125 0.15 -0.37 -7.14
N SER A 126 -0.61 0.65 -7.48
CA SER A 126 -0.71 1.10 -8.87
C SER A 126 0.45 2.03 -9.22
N VAL A 127 0.62 2.32 -10.51
CA VAL A 127 1.67 3.23 -11.00
C VAL A 127 1.66 4.62 -10.32
N SER A 128 0.55 4.99 -9.67
CA SER A 128 0.44 6.25 -8.93
C SER A 128 1.39 6.36 -7.71
N CYS A 129 1.95 5.25 -7.24
CA CYS A 129 2.92 5.26 -6.13
C CYS A 129 4.26 5.94 -6.48
N ILE A 130 4.56 6.15 -7.76
CA ILE A 130 5.77 6.85 -8.21
C ILE A 130 5.72 8.36 -7.93
N TYR A 131 4.54 8.92 -7.70
CA TYR A 131 4.38 10.32 -7.33
C TYR A 131 4.54 10.47 -5.83
N GLY A 132 5.52 11.28 -5.41
CA GLY A 132 5.86 11.47 -4.00
C GLY A 132 4.73 12.09 -3.18
N LEU A 133 4.60 11.68 -1.92
CA LEU A 133 3.63 12.18 -0.95
C LEU A 133 4.26 13.08 0.12
N GLY A 134 5.52 13.46 -0.03
CA GLY A 134 6.27 14.23 0.95
C GLY A 134 7.50 13.48 1.49
N SER A 135 8.09 14.04 2.54
CA SER A 135 9.30 13.49 3.15
C SER A 135 8.96 12.30 4.07
N PRO A 136 9.63 11.15 3.91
CA PRO A 136 9.45 10.02 4.83
C PRO A 136 9.81 10.36 6.28
N ILE A 137 10.75 11.29 6.49
CA ILE A 137 11.18 11.73 7.82
C ILE A 137 10.06 12.53 8.50
N ASP A 138 9.41 13.42 7.75
CA ASP A 138 8.29 14.21 8.28
C ASP A 138 7.11 13.29 8.64
N TYR A 139 6.83 12.29 7.82
CA TYR A 139 5.82 11.29 8.12
C TYR A 139 6.12 10.53 9.42
N GLN A 140 7.37 10.07 9.60
CA GLN A 140 7.78 9.38 10.83
C GLN A 140 7.67 10.26 12.07
N ASN A 141 7.93 11.56 11.95
CA ASN A 141 7.79 12.51 13.05
C ASN A 141 6.32 12.75 13.45
N MET A 142 5.38 12.50 12.54
CA MET A 142 3.93 12.64 12.76
C MET A 142 3.24 11.33 13.15
N VAL A 143 3.99 10.36 13.64
CA VAL A 143 3.44 9.07 14.10
C VAL A 143 3.61 8.91 15.60
N ILE A 144 2.60 8.33 16.24
CA ILE A 144 2.69 7.83 17.61
C ILE A 144 2.44 6.33 17.62
N SER A 145 3.40 5.55 18.12
CA SER A 145 3.29 4.10 18.18
C SER A 145 2.75 3.69 19.54
N LEU A 146 1.63 2.95 19.55
CA LEU A 146 0.97 2.41 20.74
C LEU A 146 0.78 0.90 20.55
N ARG A 147 1.16 0.11 21.56
CA ARG A 147 1.06 -1.36 21.52
C ARG A 147 0.46 -1.88 22.82
N PRO A 148 -0.31 -2.98 22.77
CA PRO A 148 -0.80 -3.64 24.00
C PRO A 148 0.34 -3.97 24.93
N GLY A 149 0.18 -3.63 26.24
CA GLY A 149 1.20 -3.85 27.28
C GLY A 149 2.31 -2.78 27.34
N MET A 150 2.28 -1.75 26.50
CA MET A 150 3.21 -0.63 26.60
C MET A 150 2.78 0.33 27.69
N GLU A 151 3.70 0.70 28.57
CA GLU A 151 3.51 1.76 29.57
C GLU A 151 3.89 3.11 28.96
N LYS A 152 2.91 4.02 28.86
CA LYS A 152 3.11 5.41 28.45
C LYS A 152 2.25 6.33 29.30
N ASP A 153 2.79 7.50 29.63
CA ASP A 153 2.02 8.52 30.28
C ASP A 153 0.88 9.03 29.39
N ARG A 154 -0.33 9.11 29.94
CA ARG A 154 -1.53 9.51 29.19
C ARG A 154 -1.42 10.94 28.65
N ASP A 155 -0.91 11.86 29.45
CA ASP A 155 -0.86 13.27 29.10
C ASP A 155 0.22 13.53 28.01
N ASP A 156 1.31 12.77 28.04
CA ASP A 156 2.31 12.77 26.96
C ASP A 156 1.74 12.25 25.64
N VAL A 157 0.91 11.20 25.67
CA VAL A 157 0.22 10.69 24.47
C VAL A 157 -0.74 11.74 23.91
N ILE A 158 -1.56 12.36 24.76
CA ILE A 158 -2.51 13.42 24.37
C ILE A 158 -1.74 14.61 23.76
N LYS A 159 -0.68 15.05 24.42
CA LYS A 159 0.15 16.15 23.92
C LYS A 159 0.71 15.84 22.54
N LYS A 160 1.24 14.63 22.34
CA LYS A 160 1.77 14.21 21.03
C LYS A 160 0.68 14.15 19.96
N LEU A 161 -0.52 13.67 20.28
CA LEU A 161 -1.66 13.67 19.36
C LEU A 161 -2.04 15.09 18.92
N ILE A 162 -2.07 16.05 19.86
CA ILE A 162 -2.34 17.46 19.54
C ILE A 162 -1.22 18.05 18.66
N GLU A 163 0.05 17.74 18.95
CA GLU A 163 1.19 18.17 18.14
C GLU A 163 1.11 17.70 16.68
N ILE A 164 0.58 16.50 16.47
CA ILE A 164 0.36 15.93 15.12
C ILE A 164 -1.06 16.24 14.57
N GLN A 165 -1.71 17.27 15.09
CA GLN A 165 -2.95 17.89 14.59
C GLN A 165 -4.23 17.06 14.78
N TYR A 166 -4.29 16.18 15.78
CA TYR A 166 -5.55 15.59 16.20
C TYR A 166 -6.33 16.57 17.08
N ASP A 167 -7.64 16.64 16.83
CA ASP A 167 -8.55 17.41 17.67
C ASP A 167 -8.85 16.66 18.98
N ARG A 168 -8.83 17.39 20.09
CA ARG A 168 -9.24 16.85 21.37
C ARG A 168 -10.73 17.10 21.62
N ASN A 169 -11.48 16.03 21.77
CA ASN A 169 -12.88 16.08 22.19
C ASN A 169 -13.07 15.22 23.45
N ASP A 170 -13.34 15.87 24.58
CA ASP A 170 -13.55 15.19 25.87
C ASP A 170 -15.00 14.75 26.08
N MET A 171 -15.93 15.09 25.18
CA MET A 171 -17.37 14.90 25.32
C MET A 171 -17.94 13.81 24.40
N ASP A 172 -17.25 13.47 23.33
CA ASP A 172 -17.78 12.58 22.30
C ASP A 172 -16.70 11.66 21.73
N PHE A 173 -17.03 10.39 21.57
CA PHE A 173 -16.21 9.41 20.88
C PHE A 173 -16.59 9.43 19.39
N LYS A 174 -15.82 10.09 18.56
CA LYS A 174 -15.96 10.01 17.10
C LYS A 174 -14.74 9.42 16.48
#